data_e92d3886f45f8adde690a25a522b573f
#
_entry.id   e92d3886f45f8adde690a25a522b573f
#
_cell.length_a   1.000
_cell.length_b   1.000
_cell.length_c   1.000
_cell.angle_alpha   90.00
_cell.angle_beta   90.00
_cell.angle_gamma   90.00
#
_symmetry.space_group_name_H-M   'P 1'
#
loop_
_entity.id
_entity.type
_entity.pdbx_description
1 polymer ?
#
loop_
_entity_poly.entity_id
_entity_poly.type
_entity_poly.pdbx_seq_one_letter_code
_entity_poly.pdbx_strand_id
1 'polypeptide(L)'
;MTKQEKNEVIDVLKEKFGQYNNFYITNTESLSVEQIGKLRRVCFSKNVEMKVAKNTLIRKALEQLDETKYQGAFESLNGVTALMFSESAKEPALILTGFRKDINTPKPVLKAAFINGDIFVGDDQLAVLKDLKSKNDLIGEVIGLLQSPAKRVLAGLLHHHEKQAEVAPAE
;
A
#
# COMPACT_ATOMS: atom_id res chain seq x y z
N MET A 1 -4.35 28.95 12.90
CA MET A 1 -3.94 27.84 13.79
C MET A 1 -3.15 28.40 14.96
N THR A 2 -3.67 28.22 16.14
CA THR A 2 -3.01 28.54 17.40
C THR A 2 -1.85 27.57 17.70
N LYS A 3 -1.04 27.88 18.69
CA LYS A 3 0.06 26.97 19.10
C LYS A 3 -0.48 25.65 19.67
N GLN A 4 -1.61 25.71 20.36
CA GLN A 4 -2.29 24.53 20.91
C GLN A 4 -2.81 23.60 19.82
N GLU A 5 -3.56 24.11 18.85
CA GLU A 5 -4.06 23.34 17.69
C GLU A 5 -2.92 22.66 16.89
N LYS A 6 -1.76 23.31 16.78
CA LYS A 6 -0.59 22.70 16.11
C LYS A 6 -0.03 21.50 16.88
N ASN A 7 0.03 21.61 18.21
CA ASN A 7 0.50 20.51 19.05
C ASN A 7 -0.49 19.35 19.02
N GLU A 8 -1.79 19.61 19.12
CA GLU A 8 -2.82 18.58 18.98
C GLU A 8 -2.72 17.82 17.67
N VAL A 9 -2.50 18.52 16.56
CA VAL A 9 -2.29 17.87 15.25
C VAL A 9 -1.03 17.02 15.23
N ILE A 10 0.08 17.49 15.84
CA ILE A 10 1.32 16.72 15.93
C ILE A 10 1.09 15.46 16.76
N ASP A 11 0.39 15.56 17.89
CA ASP A 11 0.13 14.42 18.77
C ASP A 11 -0.77 13.38 18.08
N VAL A 12 -1.82 13.82 17.39
CA VAL A 12 -2.65 12.93 16.55
C VAL A 12 -1.84 12.26 15.44
N LEU A 13 -0.93 12.99 14.78
CA LEU A 13 -0.07 12.39 13.74
C LEU A 13 0.90 11.37 14.33
N LYS A 14 1.49 11.63 15.50
CA LYS A 14 2.36 10.68 16.19
C LYS A 14 1.63 9.39 16.55
N GLU A 15 0.43 9.51 17.10
CA GLU A 15 -0.42 8.37 17.41
C GLU A 15 -0.68 7.52 16.17
N LYS A 16 -0.99 8.16 15.03
CA LYS A 16 -1.22 7.48 13.76
C LYS A 16 0.05 6.81 13.21
N PHE A 17 1.19 7.47 13.24
CA PHE A 17 2.46 6.87 12.83
C PHE A 17 2.89 5.71 13.75
N GLY A 18 2.50 5.72 15.04
CA GLY A 18 2.73 4.59 15.95
C GLY A 18 1.74 3.44 15.74
N GLN A 19 0.50 3.74 15.33
CA GLN A 19 -0.54 2.75 15.09
C GLN A 19 -0.34 1.98 13.78
N TYR A 20 0.09 2.67 12.71
CA TYR A 20 0.26 2.09 11.38
C TYR A 20 1.73 1.94 11.01
N ASN A 21 2.12 0.72 10.65
CA ASN A 21 3.49 0.44 10.20
C ASN A 21 3.78 0.92 8.77
N ASN A 22 2.73 1.19 7.99
CA ASN A 22 2.85 1.59 6.60
C ASN A 22 2.12 2.90 6.36
N PHE A 23 2.81 3.86 5.75
CA PHE A 23 2.17 5.10 5.30
C PHE A 23 2.75 5.59 3.98
N TYR A 24 1.92 6.27 3.22
CA TYR A 24 2.24 6.83 1.93
C TYR A 24 2.12 8.35 1.97
N ILE A 25 3.08 9.02 1.35
CA ILE A 25 3.12 10.48 1.17
C ILE A 25 2.78 10.75 -0.28
N THR A 26 1.64 11.37 -0.55
CA THR A 26 1.14 11.60 -1.91
C THR A 26 0.93 13.08 -2.18
N ASN A 27 1.09 13.47 -3.44
CA ASN A 27 0.73 14.80 -3.92
C ASN A 27 -0.69 14.77 -4.51
N THR A 28 -1.58 15.51 -3.88
CA THR A 28 -2.98 15.67 -4.32
C THR A 28 -3.24 17.03 -4.97
N GLU A 29 -2.19 17.77 -5.32
CA GLU A 29 -2.31 19.06 -6.00
C GLU A 29 -3.01 18.93 -7.36
N SER A 30 -3.82 19.89 -7.70
CA SER A 30 -4.59 19.96 -8.97
C SER A 30 -5.74 18.93 -9.08
N LEU A 31 -6.09 18.21 -8.03
CA LEU A 31 -7.32 17.42 -8.01
C LEU A 31 -8.51 18.30 -7.63
N SER A 32 -9.64 18.12 -8.31
CA SER A 32 -10.89 18.80 -7.95
C SER A 32 -11.43 18.30 -6.61
N VAL A 33 -12.28 19.11 -5.97
CA VAL A 33 -12.93 18.74 -4.70
C VAL A 33 -13.70 17.41 -4.83
N GLU A 34 -14.37 17.22 -5.97
CA GLU A 34 -15.11 15.99 -6.26
C GLU A 34 -14.17 14.78 -6.36
N GLN A 35 -13.03 14.93 -7.04
CA GLN A 35 -12.02 13.88 -7.17
C GLN A 35 -11.42 13.51 -5.81
N ILE A 36 -11.09 14.50 -4.98
CA ILE A 36 -10.60 14.25 -3.61
C ILE A 36 -11.68 13.54 -2.78
N GLY A 37 -12.95 13.92 -2.95
CA GLY A 37 -14.07 13.23 -2.30
C GLY A 37 -14.20 11.77 -2.72
N LYS A 38 -14.07 11.47 -4.01
CA LYS A 38 -14.05 10.10 -4.55
C LYS A 38 -12.85 9.31 -4.00
N LEU A 39 -11.65 9.90 -4.00
CA LEU A 39 -10.45 9.26 -3.45
C LEU A 39 -10.63 8.89 -1.97
N ARG A 40 -11.15 9.80 -1.16
CA ARG A 40 -11.43 9.52 0.27
C ARG A 40 -12.43 8.38 0.46
N ARG A 41 -13.48 8.30 -0.36
CA ARG A 41 -14.45 7.19 -0.30
C ARG A 41 -13.81 5.85 -0.63
N VAL A 42 -12.97 5.81 -1.67
CA VAL A 42 -12.22 4.61 -2.05
C VAL A 42 -11.21 4.22 -0.96
N CYS A 43 -10.51 5.18 -0.36
CA CYS A 43 -9.64 4.92 0.78
C CYS A 43 -10.41 4.32 1.96
N PHE A 44 -11.54 4.91 2.31
CA PHE A 44 -12.37 4.44 3.42
C PHE A 44 -12.91 3.01 3.17
N SER A 45 -13.35 2.69 1.95
CA SER A 45 -13.85 1.35 1.61
C SER A 45 -12.79 0.26 1.70
N LYS A 46 -11.50 0.64 1.65
CA LYS A 46 -10.35 -0.26 1.76
C LYS A 46 -9.58 -0.14 3.08
N ASN A 47 -10.21 0.44 4.11
CA ASN A 47 -9.60 0.67 5.43
C ASN A 47 -8.26 1.44 5.38
N VAL A 48 -8.14 2.36 4.42
CA VAL A 48 -7.01 3.28 4.32
C VAL A 48 -7.43 4.64 4.84
N GLU A 49 -6.77 5.12 5.88
CA GLU A 49 -7.05 6.44 6.44
C GLU A 49 -6.27 7.51 5.68
N MET A 50 -6.97 8.52 5.16
CA MET A 50 -6.35 9.64 4.44
C MET A 50 -6.43 10.91 5.27
N LYS A 51 -5.27 11.52 5.57
CA LYS A 51 -5.16 12.82 6.26
C LYS A 51 -4.31 13.78 5.45
N VAL A 52 -4.74 15.04 5.41
CA VAL A 52 -3.96 16.14 4.83
C VAL A 52 -3.46 17.01 5.97
N ALA A 53 -2.16 17.21 6.04
CA ALA A 53 -1.53 18.03 7.05
C ALA A 53 -0.41 18.89 6.46
N LYS A 54 -0.05 19.96 7.16
CA LYS A 54 1.06 20.83 6.75
C LYS A 54 2.38 20.09 6.89
N ASN A 55 3.25 20.17 5.86
CA ASN A 55 4.54 19.48 5.82
C ASN A 55 5.40 19.71 7.06
N THR A 56 5.42 20.95 7.58
CA THR A 56 6.17 21.29 8.79
C THR A 56 5.66 20.58 10.05
N LEU A 57 4.36 20.25 10.12
CA LEU A 57 3.78 19.48 11.23
C LEU A 57 4.08 17.99 11.08
N ILE A 58 3.99 17.47 9.84
CA ILE A 58 4.37 16.09 9.51
C ILE A 58 5.84 15.86 9.87
N ARG A 59 6.72 16.77 9.44
CA ARG A 59 8.15 16.70 9.73
C ARG A 59 8.43 16.66 11.24
N LYS A 60 7.82 17.58 12.01
CA LYS A 60 7.97 17.60 13.47
C LYS A 60 7.46 16.34 14.16
N ALA A 61 6.36 15.76 13.66
CA ALA A 61 5.82 14.52 14.20
C ALA A 61 6.80 13.35 13.97
N LEU A 62 7.39 13.25 12.78
CA LEU A 62 8.37 12.23 12.43
C LEU A 62 9.72 12.40 13.17
N GLU A 63 10.23 13.65 13.30
CA GLU A 63 11.45 13.98 14.07
C GLU A 63 11.31 13.59 15.55
N GLN A 64 10.13 13.72 16.12
CA GLN A 64 9.86 13.37 17.52
C GLN A 64 9.67 11.86 17.76
N LEU A 65 9.44 11.07 16.72
CA LEU A 65 9.37 9.60 16.80
C LEU A 65 10.75 8.98 16.62
N ASP A 66 11.36 9.14 15.45
CA ASP A 66 12.67 8.57 15.10
C ASP A 66 13.26 9.33 13.91
N GLU A 67 14.14 10.27 14.14
CA GLU A 67 14.76 11.09 13.09
C GLU A 67 15.55 10.25 12.08
N THR A 68 16.27 9.25 12.54
CA THR A 68 17.14 8.41 11.71
C THR A 68 16.37 7.53 10.73
N LYS A 69 15.22 7.01 11.14
CA LYS A 69 14.40 6.12 10.29
C LYS A 69 13.69 6.86 9.15
N TYR A 70 13.40 8.14 9.33
CA TYR A 70 12.56 8.91 8.40
C TYR A 70 13.31 9.94 7.57
N GLN A 71 14.66 9.97 7.64
CA GLN A 71 15.48 10.97 6.92
C GLN A 71 15.18 11.05 5.43
N GLY A 72 15.05 9.91 4.74
CA GLY A 72 14.73 9.88 3.31
C GLY A 72 13.32 10.38 2.96
N ALA A 73 12.38 10.41 3.92
CA ALA A 73 11.04 10.94 3.70
C ALA A 73 10.98 12.48 3.78
N PHE A 74 11.92 13.12 4.49
CA PHE A 74 11.92 14.58 4.67
C PHE A 74 12.11 15.35 3.37
N GLU A 75 12.93 14.83 2.46
CA GLU A 75 13.15 15.45 1.15
C GLU A 75 11.89 15.44 0.28
N SER A 76 11.00 14.48 0.50
CA SER A 76 9.74 14.32 -0.23
C SER A 76 8.62 15.24 0.28
N LEU A 77 8.80 15.94 1.42
CA LEU A 77 7.80 16.80 2.05
C LEU A 77 7.75 18.21 1.43
N ASN A 78 7.54 18.29 0.11
CA ASN A 78 7.42 19.55 -0.63
C ASN A 78 5.99 19.72 -1.18
N GLY A 79 5.50 20.97 -1.30
CA GLY A 79 4.17 21.27 -1.86
C GLY A 79 3.01 20.68 -1.07
N VAL A 80 1.89 20.40 -1.76
CA VAL A 80 0.70 19.79 -1.14
C VAL A 80 0.97 18.33 -0.81
N THR A 81 0.65 17.93 0.41
CA THR A 81 0.92 16.58 0.90
C THR A 81 -0.32 15.99 1.56
N ALA A 82 -0.69 14.81 1.10
CA ALA A 82 -1.67 13.95 1.75
C ALA A 82 -0.99 12.68 2.24
N LEU A 83 -1.28 12.31 3.47
CA LEU A 83 -0.84 11.07 4.11
C LEU A 83 -1.92 10.01 3.95
N MET A 84 -1.53 8.80 3.61
CA MET A 84 -2.40 7.63 3.57
C MET A 84 -1.81 6.57 4.51
N PHE A 85 -2.56 6.18 5.53
CA PHE A 85 -2.17 5.18 6.52
C PHE A 85 -2.88 3.87 6.23
N SER A 86 -2.18 2.76 6.27
CA SER A 86 -2.75 1.43 6.04
C SER A 86 -2.00 0.34 6.81
N GLU A 87 -2.71 -0.68 7.22
CA GLU A 87 -2.09 -1.90 7.75
C GLU A 87 -1.44 -2.72 6.63
N SER A 88 -2.06 -2.72 5.44
CA SER A 88 -1.53 -3.41 4.27
C SER A 88 -0.59 -2.51 3.48
N ALA A 89 0.62 -2.98 3.20
CA ALA A 89 1.58 -2.26 2.38
C ALA A 89 1.10 -2.03 0.93
N LYS A 90 0.32 -2.94 0.38
CA LYS A 90 -0.11 -2.95 -1.02
C LYS A 90 -1.32 -2.06 -1.33
N GLU A 91 -2.26 -1.95 -0.39
CA GLU A 91 -3.56 -1.32 -0.65
C GLU A 91 -3.49 0.13 -1.12
N PRO A 92 -2.70 1.03 -0.50
CA PRO A 92 -2.60 2.40 -0.98
C PRO A 92 -2.07 2.50 -2.41
N ALA A 93 -1.11 1.64 -2.80
CA ALA A 93 -0.56 1.61 -4.16
C ALA A 93 -1.63 1.17 -5.19
N LEU A 94 -2.47 0.20 -4.84
CA LEU A 94 -3.59 -0.23 -5.68
C LEU A 94 -4.64 0.86 -5.83
N ILE A 95 -4.96 1.59 -4.74
CA ILE A 95 -5.89 2.71 -4.76
C ILE A 95 -5.38 3.81 -5.69
N LEU A 96 -4.13 4.22 -5.54
CA LEU A 96 -3.51 5.25 -6.38
C LEU A 96 -3.53 4.86 -7.86
N THR A 97 -3.16 3.62 -8.17
CA THR A 97 -3.12 3.12 -9.56
C THR A 97 -4.54 3.01 -10.16
N GLY A 98 -5.51 2.50 -9.41
CA GLY A 98 -6.90 2.41 -9.84
C GLY A 98 -7.49 3.79 -10.09
N PHE A 99 -7.32 4.70 -9.14
CA PHE A 99 -7.84 6.06 -9.21
C PHE A 99 -7.27 6.86 -10.41
N ARG A 100 -5.97 6.69 -10.72
CA ARG A 100 -5.35 7.29 -11.91
C ARG A 100 -5.98 6.79 -13.21
N LYS A 101 -6.32 5.50 -13.27
CA LYS A 101 -7.00 4.90 -14.43
C LYS A 101 -8.41 5.43 -14.59
N ASP A 102 -9.17 5.56 -13.49
CA ASP A 102 -10.55 6.01 -13.50
C ASP A 102 -10.70 7.48 -13.95
N ILE A 103 -9.73 8.34 -13.59
CA ILE A 103 -9.77 9.78 -13.91
C ILE A 103 -8.95 10.10 -15.15
N ASN A 104 -8.16 9.14 -15.66
CA ASN A 104 -7.28 9.32 -16.80
C ASN A 104 -6.26 10.47 -16.60
N THR A 105 -5.77 10.62 -15.37
CA THR A 105 -4.78 11.64 -14.97
C THR A 105 -3.60 10.99 -14.25
N PRO A 106 -2.37 11.54 -14.41
CA PRO A 106 -1.20 11.00 -13.71
C PRO A 106 -1.20 11.29 -12.19
N LYS A 107 -2.22 11.99 -11.68
CA LYS A 107 -2.36 12.35 -10.27
C LYS A 107 -3.39 11.47 -9.55
N PRO A 108 -3.24 11.22 -8.25
CA PRO A 108 -2.21 11.71 -7.32
C PRO A 108 -0.83 11.08 -7.54
N VAL A 109 0.25 11.84 -7.32
CA VAL A 109 1.65 11.38 -7.50
C VAL A 109 2.18 10.85 -6.16
N LEU A 110 2.85 9.70 -6.18
CA LEU A 110 3.55 9.18 -5.02
C LEU A 110 4.85 9.97 -4.82
N LYS A 111 5.04 10.57 -3.65
CA LYS A 111 6.27 11.23 -3.26
C LYS A 111 7.21 10.27 -2.55
N ALA A 112 6.71 9.63 -1.52
CA ALA A 112 7.41 8.58 -0.78
C ALA A 112 6.41 7.62 -0.16
N ALA A 113 6.87 6.40 0.10
CA ALA A 113 6.16 5.41 0.90
C ALA A 113 7.11 4.86 1.96
N PHE A 114 6.61 4.70 3.16
CA PHE A 114 7.31 4.04 4.25
C PHE A 114 6.61 2.70 4.53
N ILE A 115 7.33 1.60 4.41
CA ILE A 115 6.79 0.25 4.51
C ILE A 115 7.73 -0.61 5.34
N ASN A 116 7.27 -1.06 6.50
CA ASN A 116 8.02 -1.97 7.40
C ASN A 116 9.45 -1.52 7.76
N GLY A 117 9.74 -0.23 7.69
CA GLY A 117 11.07 0.33 7.99
C GLY A 117 11.85 0.81 6.77
N ASP A 118 11.42 0.44 5.56
CA ASP A 118 12.05 0.86 4.32
C ASP A 118 11.34 2.09 3.71
N ILE A 119 12.11 2.97 3.08
CA ILE A 119 11.61 4.17 2.41
C ILE A 119 11.77 4.02 0.90
N PHE A 120 10.65 4.13 0.21
CA PHE A 120 10.56 4.15 -1.25
C PHE A 120 10.26 5.57 -1.70
N VAL A 121 11.18 6.20 -2.43
CA VAL A 121 11.04 7.59 -2.91
C VAL A 121 10.76 7.59 -4.40
N GLY A 122 9.78 8.38 -4.81
CA GLY A 122 9.43 8.59 -6.22
C GLY A 122 8.25 7.76 -6.70
N ASP A 123 7.68 8.22 -7.81
CA ASP A 123 6.49 7.61 -8.43
C ASP A 123 6.82 6.29 -9.15
N ASP A 124 8.06 6.12 -9.61
CA ASP A 124 8.53 4.91 -10.28
C ASP A 124 8.42 3.66 -9.40
N GLN A 125 8.53 3.85 -8.08
CA GLN A 125 8.39 2.77 -7.10
C GLN A 125 6.94 2.26 -6.96
N LEU A 126 5.96 2.99 -7.48
CA LEU A 126 4.55 2.60 -7.37
C LEU A 126 4.27 1.24 -8.03
N ALA A 127 4.97 0.89 -9.10
CA ALA A 127 4.85 -0.41 -9.75
C ALA A 127 5.33 -1.54 -8.82
N VAL A 128 6.48 -1.35 -8.19
CA VAL A 128 7.05 -2.30 -7.22
C VAL A 128 6.14 -2.44 -6.00
N LEU A 129 5.64 -1.33 -5.48
CA LEU A 129 4.75 -1.31 -4.31
C LEU A 129 3.40 -2.00 -4.57
N LYS A 130 2.90 -1.93 -5.79
CA LYS A 130 1.70 -2.65 -6.21
C LYS A 130 1.88 -4.17 -6.21
N ASP A 131 3.07 -4.64 -6.57
CA ASP A 131 3.38 -6.06 -6.69
C ASP A 131 3.89 -6.68 -5.37
N LEU A 132 3.99 -5.88 -4.29
CA LEU A 132 4.34 -6.37 -2.97
C LEU A 132 3.33 -7.43 -2.50
N LYS A 133 3.84 -8.56 -2.06
CA LYS A 133 3.03 -9.62 -1.46
C LYS A 133 2.78 -9.33 0.01
N SER A 134 1.57 -9.58 0.48
CA SER A 134 1.28 -9.52 1.91
C SER A 134 1.97 -10.67 2.65
N LYS A 135 2.12 -10.54 3.97
CA LYS A 135 2.65 -11.61 4.82
C LYS A 135 1.88 -12.92 4.62
N ASN A 136 0.55 -12.84 4.53
CA ASN A 136 -0.31 -13.99 4.35
C ASN A 136 -0.15 -14.62 2.96
N ASP A 137 0.04 -13.78 1.92
CA ASP A 137 0.32 -14.26 0.56
C ASP A 137 1.65 -15.02 0.49
N LEU A 138 2.69 -14.51 1.17
CA LEU A 138 4.00 -15.17 1.25
C LEU A 138 3.89 -16.52 1.99
N ILE A 139 3.18 -16.57 3.10
CA ILE A 139 2.93 -17.83 3.84
C ILE A 139 2.18 -18.81 2.95
N GLY A 140 1.12 -18.37 2.26
CA GLY A 140 0.37 -19.21 1.33
C GLY A 140 1.22 -19.75 0.19
N GLU A 141 2.13 -18.93 -0.35
CA GLU A 141 3.05 -19.35 -1.40
C GLU A 141 4.04 -20.42 -0.91
N VAL A 142 4.62 -20.24 0.28
CA VAL A 142 5.51 -21.24 0.89
C VAL A 142 4.78 -22.57 1.11
N ILE A 143 3.55 -22.54 1.65
CA ILE A 143 2.72 -23.73 1.81
C ILE A 143 2.44 -24.38 0.44
N GLY A 144 2.10 -23.58 -0.58
CA GLY A 144 1.87 -24.04 -1.95
C GLY A 144 3.09 -24.73 -2.55
N LEU A 145 4.28 -24.15 -2.36
CA LEU A 145 5.55 -24.74 -2.81
C LEU A 145 5.85 -26.05 -2.13
N LEU A 146 5.65 -26.17 -0.82
CA LEU A 146 5.84 -27.41 -0.05
C LEU A 146 4.88 -28.52 -0.50
N GLN A 147 3.66 -28.17 -0.88
CA GLN A 147 2.65 -29.12 -1.36
C GLN A 147 2.79 -29.44 -2.86
N SER A 148 3.54 -28.66 -3.60
CA SER A 148 3.63 -28.78 -5.07
C SER A 148 4.12 -30.15 -5.55
N PRO A 149 5.13 -30.80 -4.93
CA PRO A 149 5.55 -32.15 -5.34
C PRO A 149 4.44 -33.18 -5.20
N ALA A 150 3.72 -33.16 -4.06
CA ALA A 150 2.61 -34.08 -3.80
C ALA A 150 1.46 -33.87 -4.80
N LYS A 151 1.09 -32.61 -5.06
CA LYS A 151 0.05 -32.26 -6.04
C LYS A 151 0.40 -32.70 -7.45
N ARG A 152 1.68 -32.57 -7.87
CA ARG A 152 2.15 -33.02 -9.18
C ARG A 152 2.06 -34.55 -9.34
N VAL A 153 2.43 -35.31 -8.31
CA VAL A 153 2.30 -36.77 -8.31
C VAL A 153 0.84 -37.18 -8.39
N LEU A 154 -0.02 -36.59 -7.58
CA LEU A 154 -1.46 -36.87 -7.60
C LEU A 154 -2.09 -36.53 -8.97
N ALA A 155 -1.77 -35.36 -9.53
CA ALA A 155 -2.25 -34.98 -10.86
C ALA A 155 -1.78 -35.95 -11.95
N GLY A 156 -0.53 -36.40 -11.89
CA GLY A 156 0.00 -37.41 -12.80
C GLY A 156 -0.72 -38.75 -12.70
N LEU A 157 -1.02 -39.21 -11.47
CA LEU A 157 -1.76 -40.46 -11.26
C LEU A 157 -3.21 -40.35 -11.74
N LEU A 158 -3.90 -39.24 -11.46
CA LEU A 158 -5.26 -39.02 -11.93
C LEU A 158 -5.33 -38.99 -13.46
N HIS A 159 -4.43 -38.26 -14.10
CA HIS A 159 -4.38 -38.19 -15.57
C HIS A 159 -4.06 -39.55 -16.21
N HIS A 160 -3.22 -40.38 -15.56
CA HIS A 160 -2.94 -41.72 -16.03
C HIS A 160 -4.17 -42.62 -15.89
N HIS A 161 -4.91 -42.50 -14.80
CA HIS A 161 -6.14 -43.25 -14.54
C HIS A 161 -7.24 -42.86 -15.54
N GLU A 162 -7.41 -41.56 -15.83
CA GLU A 162 -8.37 -41.09 -16.83
C GLU A 162 -8.05 -41.63 -18.24
N LYS A 163 -6.77 -41.61 -18.63
CA LYS A 163 -6.36 -42.20 -19.92
C LYS A 163 -6.57 -43.69 -20.02
N GLN A 164 -6.41 -44.44 -18.92
CA GLN A 164 -6.71 -45.88 -18.90
C GLN A 164 -8.22 -46.14 -19.00
N ALA A 165 -9.05 -45.27 -18.39
CA ALA A 165 -10.50 -45.41 -18.48
C ALA A 165 -11.03 -45.07 -19.90
N GLU A 166 -10.39 -44.19 -20.65
CA GLU A 166 -10.73 -43.88 -22.05
C GLU A 166 -10.28 -44.95 -23.05
N VAL A 167 -9.26 -45.74 -22.69
CA VAL A 167 -8.70 -46.81 -23.55
C VAL A 167 -9.33 -48.17 -23.30
N ALA A 168 -10.15 -48.33 -22.25
CA ALA A 168 -10.89 -49.57 -22.01
C ALA A 168 -12.02 -49.70 -23.03
N PRO A 169 -11.95 -50.62 -24.01
CA PRO A 169 -13.07 -50.82 -24.95
C PRO A 169 -14.28 -51.35 -24.18
N ALA A 170 -15.43 -50.76 -24.48
CA ALA A 170 -16.72 -51.33 -24.08
C ALA A 170 -16.90 -52.70 -24.78
N GLU A 171 -16.75 -53.79 -24.04
CA GLU A 171 -17.28 -55.07 -24.41
C GLU A 171 -18.79 -55.14 -24.07
#